data_8aa79a6d22ab9e024326215d6fa9d400
#
_entry.id   8aa79a6d22ab9e024326215d6fa9d400
#
_cell.length_a   1.000
_cell.length_b   1.000
_cell.length_c   1.000
_cell.angle_alpha   90.00
_cell.angle_beta   90.00
_cell.angle_gamma   90.00
#
_symmetry.space_group_name_H-M   'P 1'
#
loop_
_entity.id
_entity.type
_entity.pdbx_description
1 polymer ?
#
loop_
_entity_poly.entity_id
_entity_poly.type
_entity_poly.pdbx_seq_one_letter_code
_entity_poly.pdbx_strand_id
1 'polypeptide(L)'
;MSSISKNDKQTWENYISNFNSFSINLKNRKKNLVKKKTISTSKLNPFKKEKKNIPQGILDLHGYRLKTAKIILHNYILNAYEKKIRNILIITGKGRNNTGVLKKEVPLWLNDETLIDLLINYETAPNKFGGEGALLVRIKNKNKSQLL
;
A
#
# COMPACT_ATOMS: atom_id res chain seq x y z
N MET A 1 13.09 12.59 -27.42
CA MET A 1 11.68 12.55 -27.00
C MET A 1 11.14 11.17 -27.31
N SER A 2 11.03 10.32 -26.34
CA SER A 2 10.45 8.99 -26.51
C SER A 2 8.91 9.11 -26.48
N SER A 3 8.29 8.84 -27.62
CA SER A 3 6.85 8.78 -27.77
C SER A 3 6.31 7.61 -26.93
N ILE A 4 5.41 7.93 -25.99
CA ILE A 4 4.68 6.92 -25.23
C ILE A 4 3.88 6.07 -26.25
N SER A 5 4.09 4.77 -26.21
CA SER A 5 3.40 3.83 -27.10
C SER A 5 1.89 3.95 -26.93
N LYS A 6 1.14 3.83 -28.05
CA LYS A 6 -0.35 3.88 -28.01
C LYS A 6 -0.93 2.84 -27.07
N ASN A 7 -0.25 1.71 -26.87
CA ASN A 7 -0.64 0.65 -25.93
C ASN A 7 -0.54 1.10 -24.47
N ASP A 8 0.49 1.88 -24.11
CA ASP A 8 0.69 2.36 -22.74
C ASP A 8 -0.38 3.39 -22.35
N LYS A 9 -0.82 4.21 -23.33
CA LYS A 9 -1.89 5.19 -23.13
C LYS A 9 -3.24 4.52 -22.85
N GLN A 10 -3.55 3.45 -23.57
CA GLN A 10 -4.81 2.71 -23.42
C GLN A 10 -4.85 1.90 -22.11
N THR A 11 -3.74 1.33 -21.72
CA THR A 11 -3.58 0.68 -20.41
C THR A 11 -3.75 1.68 -19.28
N TRP A 12 -3.23 2.90 -19.43
CA TRP A 12 -3.36 4.00 -18.49
C TRP A 12 -4.81 4.50 -18.36
N GLU A 13 -5.51 4.68 -19.46
CA GLU A 13 -6.91 5.15 -19.47
C GLU A 13 -7.86 4.10 -18.85
N ASN A 14 -7.65 2.81 -19.12
CA ASN A 14 -8.39 1.72 -18.48
C ASN A 14 -8.11 1.66 -16.96
N TYR A 15 -6.90 2.00 -16.56
CA TYR A 15 -6.48 2.04 -15.16
C TYR A 15 -7.18 3.18 -14.40
N ILE A 16 -7.28 4.37 -15.03
CA ILE A 16 -7.96 5.54 -14.44
C ILE A 16 -9.47 5.36 -14.40
N SER A 17 -10.09 4.75 -15.40
CA SER A 17 -11.54 4.54 -15.43
C SER A 17 -11.99 3.56 -14.33
N ASN A 18 -11.22 2.50 -14.07
CA ASN A 18 -11.45 1.61 -12.94
C ASN A 18 -11.27 2.30 -11.58
N PHE A 19 -10.36 3.27 -11.50
CA PHE A 19 -10.15 4.07 -10.29
C PHE A 19 -11.34 4.98 -9.98
N ASN A 20 -11.89 5.64 -10.99
CA ASN A 20 -13.03 6.55 -10.82
C ASN A 20 -14.32 5.82 -10.41
N SER A 21 -14.57 4.62 -10.93
CA SER A 21 -15.73 3.82 -10.54
C SER A 21 -15.65 3.33 -9.08
N PHE A 22 -14.45 3.07 -8.59
CA PHE A 22 -14.22 2.65 -7.20
C PHE A 22 -14.29 3.81 -6.19
N SER A 23 -13.79 5.00 -6.56
CA SER A 23 -13.83 6.21 -5.73
C SER A 23 -15.25 6.71 -5.45
N ILE A 24 -16.21 6.47 -6.36
CA ILE A 24 -17.61 6.87 -6.20
C ILE A 24 -18.30 6.04 -5.12
N ASN A 25 -17.95 4.77 -4.97
CA ASN A 25 -18.54 3.90 -3.95
C ASN A 25 -18.05 4.18 -2.52
N LEU A 26 -16.89 4.82 -2.36
CA LEU A 26 -16.35 5.18 -1.04
C LEU A 26 -16.95 6.48 -0.47
N LYS A 27 -17.47 7.39 -1.34
CA LYS A 27 -18.03 8.68 -0.91
C LYS A 27 -19.38 8.56 -0.19
N ASN A 28 -20.06 7.42 -0.27
CA ASN A 28 -21.37 7.20 0.36
C ASN A 28 -21.31 6.59 1.77
N ARG A 29 -20.13 6.36 2.33
CA ARG A 29 -19.99 5.97 3.75
C ARG A 29 -19.99 7.22 4.62
N LYS A 30 -21.07 7.37 5.38
CA LYS A 30 -21.40 8.44 6.34
C LYS A 30 -20.18 8.91 7.15
N LYS A 31 -20.02 10.24 7.22
CA LYS A 31 -19.18 10.97 8.18
C LYS A 31 -19.52 10.55 9.61
N ASN A 32 -18.84 9.57 10.15
CA ASN A 32 -18.81 9.33 11.59
C ASN A 32 -17.43 9.71 12.10
N LEU A 33 -17.44 10.64 13.03
CA LEU A 33 -16.37 11.23 13.83
C LEU A 33 -15.04 10.47 13.79
N VAL A 34 -14.07 11.09 13.15
CA VAL A 34 -12.71 10.58 13.06
C VAL A 34 -11.98 10.84 14.37
N LYS A 35 -11.93 9.83 15.23
CA LYS A 35 -10.82 9.72 16.18
C LYS A 35 -9.58 9.37 15.35
N LYS A 36 -8.57 10.25 15.33
CA LYS A 36 -7.24 9.98 14.75
C LYS A 36 -6.71 8.68 15.33
N LYS A 37 -6.86 7.59 14.61
CA LYS A 37 -6.25 6.29 14.95
C LYS A 37 -4.83 6.30 14.40
N THR A 38 -3.90 6.80 15.19
CA THR A 38 -2.47 6.53 14.97
C THR A 38 -2.26 5.04 15.17
N ILE A 39 -1.73 4.37 14.16
CA ILE A 39 -1.29 2.98 14.30
C ILE A 39 -0.08 3.01 15.23
N SER A 40 -0.28 2.59 16.48
CA SER A 40 0.80 2.47 17.45
C SER A 40 1.75 1.35 17.00
N THR A 41 3.03 1.64 17.01
CA THR A 41 4.09 0.64 16.92
C THR A 41 4.04 -0.22 18.19
N SER A 42 3.19 -1.25 18.20
CA SER A 42 3.10 -2.13 19.34
C SER A 42 4.35 -3.00 19.43
N LYS A 43 5.02 -2.94 20.58
CA LYS A 43 6.10 -3.85 20.98
C LYS A 43 5.58 -5.28 20.97
N LEU A 44 5.87 -6.04 19.93
CA LEU A 44 5.46 -7.42 19.79
C LEU A 44 6.60 -8.34 20.21
N ASN A 45 6.26 -9.40 20.99
CA ASN A 45 7.14 -10.46 21.47
C ASN A 45 8.02 -11.03 20.34
N PRO A 46 9.37 -11.10 20.52
CA PRO A 46 10.29 -11.46 19.44
C PRO A 46 10.21 -12.93 18.98
N PHE A 47 9.67 -13.82 19.80
CA PHE A 47 9.73 -15.27 19.53
C PHE A 47 8.61 -15.88 18.70
N LYS A 48 7.56 -15.11 18.33
CA LYS A 48 6.45 -15.59 17.47
C LYS A 48 6.46 -15.04 16.04
N LYS A 49 7.49 -14.27 15.66
CA LYS A 49 7.49 -13.42 14.46
C LYS A 49 7.86 -14.11 13.15
N GLU A 50 8.63 -15.18 13.14
CA GLU A 50 9.29 -15.61 11.89
C GLU A 50 8.37 -16.23 10.83
N LYS A 51 7.32 -16.95 11.22
CA LYS A 51 6.41 -17.61 10.26
C LYS A 51 5.29 -16.71 9.72
N LYS A 52 4.99 -15.58 10.39
CA LYS A 52 3.87 -14.68 10.01
C LYS A 52 4.25 -13.55 9.05
N ASN A 53 5.53 -13.33 8.81
CA ASN A 53 6.03 -12.14 8.09
C ASN A 53 6.59 -12.47 6.70
N ILE A 54 6.21 -13.60 6.10
CA ILE A 54 6.60 -13.91 4.72
C ILE A 54 5.68 -13.10 3.81
N PRO A 55 6.23 -12.26 2.90
CA PRO A 55 5.42 -11.54 1.93
C PRO A 55 4.71 -12.51 0.98
N GLN A 56 3.42 -12.31 0.79
CA GLN A 56 2.58 -13.03 -0.18
C GLN A 56 2.47 -12.27 -1.50
N GLY A 57 2.78 -10.97 -1.47
CA GLY A 57 2.82 -10.10 -2.62
C GLY A 57 3.98 -9.11 -2.52
N ILE A 58 4.49 -8.68 -3.66
CA ILE A 58 5.58 -7.70 -3.74
C ILE A 58 5.15 -6.57 -4.66
N LEU A 59 5.31 -5.34 -4.19
CA LEU A 59 5.10 -4.12 -4.96
C LEU A 59 6.42 -3.34 -5.01
N ASP A 60 6.98 -3.20 -6.19
CA ASP A 60 8.20 -2.44 -6.39
C ASP A 60 7.86 -1.04 -6.92
N LEU A 61 8.17 -0.02 -6.13
CA LEU A 61 7.94 1.39 -6.44
C LEU A 61 9.24 2.14 -6.73
N HIS A 62 10.41 1.48 -6.66
CA HIS A 62 11.67 2.18 -6.88
C HIS A 62 11.71 2.80 -8.29
N GLY A 63 12.22 4.02 -8.40
CA GLY A 63 12.33 4.72 -9.68
C GLY A 63 11.03 5.36 -10.20
N TYR A 64 9.88 5.09 -9.60
CA TYR A 64 8.64 5.76 -9.98
C TYR A 64 8.57 7.21 -9.46
N ARG A 65 7.91 8.08 -10.24
CA ARG A 65 7.58 9.44 -9.78
C ARG A 65 6.49 9.39 -8.70
N LEU A 66 6.49 10.34 -7.76
CA LEU A 66 5.57 10.39 -6.63
C LEU A 66 4.10 10.19 -7.00
N LYS A 67 3.60 10.95 -7.98
CA LYS A 67 2.20 10.86 -8.42
C LYS A 67 1.83 9.46 -8.90
N THR A 68 2.69 8.86 -9.72
CA THR A 68 2.49 7.52 -10.27
C THR A 68 2.59 6.46 -9.17
N ALA A 69 3.61 6.55 -8.32
CA ALA A 69 3.80 5.63 -7.20
C ALA A 69 2.60 5.62 -6.24
N LYS A 70 2.03 6.79 -5.91
CA LYS A 70 0.85 6.89 -5.05
C LYS A 70 -0.35 6.15 -5.63
N ILE A 71 -0.62 6.31 -6.92
CA ILE A 71 -1.73 5.64 -7.61
C ILE A 71 -1.52 4.12 -7.64
N ILE A 72 -0.31 3.68 -8.00
CA ILE A 72 0.04 2.26 -8.07
C ILE A 72 -0.10 1.61 -6.69
N LEU A 73 0.44 2.25 -5.65
CA LEU A 73 0.33 1.79 -4.27
C LEU A 73 -1.12 1.59 -3.84
N HIS A 74 -1.94 2.62 -4.06
CA HIS A 74 -3.34 2.62 -3.66
C HIS A 74 -4.11 1.46 -4.30
N ASN A 75 -3.97 1.31 -5.62
CA ASN A 75 -4.65 0.26 -6.35
C ASN A 75 -4.13 -1.13 -5.98
N TYR A 76 -2.83 -1.28 -5.72
CA TYR A 76 -2.26 -2.55 -5.31
C TYR A 76 -2.80 -3.01 -3.96
N ILE A 77 -2.92 -2.12 -2.97
CA ILE A 77 -3.46 -2.44 -1.65
C ILE A 77 -4.93 -2.82 -1.74
N LEU A 78 -5.74 -2.08 -2.52
CA LEU A 78 -7.14 -2.41 -2.74
C LEU A 78 -7.31 -3.79 -3.39
N ASN A 79 -6.53 -4.07 -4.42
CA ASN A 79 -6.55 -5.36 -5.11
C ASN A 79 -6.10 -6.51 -4.19
N ALA A 80 -5.08 -6.28 -3.37
CA ALA A 80 -4.59 -7.25 -2.41
C ALA A 80 -5.64 -7.54 -1.31
N TYR A 81 -6.35 -6.52 -0.85
CA TYR A 81 -7.46 -6.67 0.09
C TYR A 81 -8.58 -7.54 -0.50
N GLU A 82 -8.99 -7.29 -1.76
CA GLU A 82 -9.99 -8.09 -2.46
C GLU A 82 -9.54 -9.54 -2.67
N LYS A 83 -8.28 -9.75 -3.02
CA LYS A 83 -7.67 -11.08 -3.23
C LYS A 83 -7.30 -11.79 -1.91
N LYS A 84 -7.57 -11.19 -0.76
CA LYS A 84 -7.23 -11.72 0.58
C LYS A 84 -5.72 -11.95 0.80
N ILE A 85 -4.87 -11.20 0.11
CA ILE A 85 -3.43 -11.17 0.33
C ILE A 85 -3.19 -10.38 1.62
N ARG A 86 -2.49 -10.99 2.58
CA ARG A 86 -2.36 -10.44 3.95
C ARG A 86 -1.05 -9.68 4.16
N ASN A 87 0.03 -10.16 3.60
CA ASN A 87 1.36 -9.61 3.81
C ASN A 87 1.94 -9.16 2.47
N ILE A 88 2.24 -7.88 2.37
CA ILE A 88 2.81 -7.26 1.17
C ILE A 88 4.15 -6.63 1.50
N LEU A 89 5.12 -6.85 0.64
CA LEU A 89 6.39 -6.14 0.65
C LEU A 89 6.30 -4.97 -0.34
N ILE A 90 6.53 -3.75 0.13
CA ILE A 90 6.59 -2.55 -0.70
C ILE A 90 8.04 -2.08 -0.76
N ILE A 91 8.63 -2.11 -1.94
CA ILE A 91 10.01 -1.68 -2.17
C ILE A 91 9.98 -0.22 -2.62
N THR A 92 10.55 0.67 -1.81
CA THR A 92 10.62 2.11 -2.09
C THR A 92 11.99 2.54 -2.60
N GLY A 93 12.99 1.67 -2.39
CA GLY A 93 14.39 2.00 -2.58
C GLY A 93 14.95 2.86 -1.43
N LYS A 94 16.27 2.85 -1.28
CA LYS A 94 16.94 3.63 -0.23
C LYS A 94 17.15 5.09 -0.64
N GLY A 95 17.18 5.39 -1.95
CA GLY A 95 17.61 6.68 -2.48
C GLY A 95 19.12 6.93 -2.29
N ARG A 96 19.62 8.01 -2.86
CA ARG A 96 21.01 8.45 -2.61
C ARG A 96 21.14 8.87 -1.14
N ASN A 97 22.16 8.39 -0.45
CA ASN A 97 22.42 8.70 0.97
C ASN A 97 21.22 8.45 1.89
N ASN A 98 20.43 7.43 1.59
CA ASN A 98 19.25 7.05 2.39
C ASN A 98 18.12 8.12 2.46
N THR A 99 18.13 9.08 1.53
CA THR A 99 17.17 10.20 1.46
C THR A 99 16.04 9.96 0.47
N GLY A 100 15.72 8.70 0.17
CA GLY A 100 14.70 8.34 -0.81
C GLY A 100 13.37 9.03 -0.53
N VAL A 101 12.85 9.77 -1.51
CA VAL A 101 11.58 10.50 -1.39
C VAL A 101 10.43 9.53 -1.17
N LEU A 102 10.36 8.43 -1.91
CA LEU A 102 9.33 7.40 -1.72
C LEU A 102 9.39 6.75 -0.34
N LYS A 103 10.61 6.58 0.23
CA LYS A 103 10.79 6.07 1.59
C LYS A 103 10.08 6.93 2.65
N LYS A 104 10.01 8.25 2.44
CA LYS A 104 9.33 9.20 3.33
C LYS A 104 7.83 9.28 3.06
N GLU A 105 7.44 9.29 1.80
CA GLU A 105 6.07 9.53 1.37
C GLU A 105 5.17 8.30 1.51
N VAL A 106 5.66 7.09 1.23
CA VAL A 106 4.86 5.87 1.29
C VAL A 106 4.24 5.65 2.68
N PRO A 107 4.95 5.83 3.81
CA PRO A 107 4.33 5.75 5.13
C PRO A 107 3.19 6.75 5.34
N LEU A 108 3.31 7.98 4.79
CA LEU A 108 2.25 8.99 4.88
C LEU A 108 1.01 8.55 4.09
N TRP A 109 1.21 8.00 2.88
CA TRP A 109 0.10 7.50 2.07
C TRP A 109 -0.59 6.28 2.69
N LEU A 110 0.15 5.40 3.39
CA LEU A 110 -0.42 4.27 4.12
C LEU A 110 -1.29 4.70 5.32
N ASN A 111 -1.04 5.90 5.86
CA ASN A 111 -1.85 6.51 6.92
C ASN A 111 -3.01 7.37 6.37
N ASP A 112 -3.17 7.47 5.07
CA ASP A 112 -4.28 8.19 4.44
C ASP A 112 -5.62 7.50 4.79
N GLU A 113 -6.69 8.29 4.99
CA GLU A 113 -8.03 7.82 5.37
C GLU A 113 -8.57 6.69 4.48
N THR A 114 -8.14 6.68 3.22
CA THR A 114 -8.58 5.69 2.24
C THR A 114 -7.95 4.30 2.43
N LEU A 115 -6.75 4.22 3.00
CA LEU A 115 -6.00 2.97 3.15
C LEU A 115 -5.91 2.49 4.59
N ILE A 116 -5.89 3.40 5.57
CA ILE A 116 -5.66 3.07 6.98
C ILE A 116 -6.67 2.05 7.52
N ASP A 117 -7.90 2.11 7.05
CA ASP A 117 -8.95 1.16 7.45
C ASP A 117 -8.77 -0.25 6.90
N LEU A 118 -7.97 -0.40 5.85
CA LEU A 118 -7.65 -1.69 5.23
C LEU A 118 -6.43 -2.34 5.88
N LEU A 119 -5.62 -1.58 6.61
CA LEU A 119 -4.35 -2.02 7.16
C LEU A 119 -4.47 -2.43 8.63
N ILE A 120 -3.70 -3.44 9.03
CA ILE A 120 -3.48 -3.80 10.44
C ILE A 120 -2.30 -3.01 10.98
N ASN A 121 -1.15 -3.11 10.29
CA ASN A 121 0.09 -2.39 10.60
C ASN A 121 1.03 -2.42 9.40
N TYR A 122 2.08 -1.63 9.47
CA TYR A 122 3.24 -1.73 8.60
C TYR A 122 4.53 -1.50 9.41
N GLU A 123 5.61 -2.07 8.96
CA GLU A 123 6.93 -1.95 9.60
C GLU A 123 8.05 -1.98 8.54
N THR A 124 9.23 -1.49 8.90
CA THR A 124 10.42 -1.65 8.04
C THR A 124 10.68 -3.13 7.81
N ALA A 125 10.92 -3.50 6.56
CA ALA A 125 11.17 -4.89 6.21
C ALA A 125 12.47 -5.42 6.86
N PRO A 126 12.54 -6.70 7.20
CA PRO A 126 13.80 -7.33 7.59
C PRO A 126 14.87 -7.17 6.50
N ASN A 127 16.16 -7.20 6.89
CA ASN A 127 17.27 -7.03 5.94
C ASN A 127 17.22 -7.99 4.74
N LYS A 128 16.76 -9.23 4.96
CA LYS A 128 16.55 -10.23 3.91
C LYS A 128 15.52 -9.82 2.84
N PHE A 129 14.66 -8.86 3.14
CA PHE A 129 13.63 -8.32 2.25
C PHE A 129 13.86 -6.86 1.84
N GLY A 130 15.07 -6.35 2.01
CA GLY A 130 15.45 -5.00 1.57
C GLY A 130 15.69 -3.99 2.70
N GLY A 131 15.41 -4.35 3.96
CA GLY A 131 15.69 -3.51 5.12
C GLY A 131 15.01 -2.14 5.02
N GLU A 132 15.78 -1.08 5.26
CA GLU A 132 15.29 0.31 5.24
C GLU A 132 14.75 0.80 3.88
N GLY A 133 15.02 0.08 2.79
CA GLY A 133 14.49 0.40 1.46
C GLY A 133 13.15 -0.25 1.16
N ALA A 134 12.56 -0.95 2.13
CA ALA A 134 11.29 -1.64 1.94
C ALA A 134 10.43 -1.63 3.22
N LEU A 135 9.12 -1.74 3.04
CA LEU A 135 8.12 -1.83 4.10
C LEU A 135 7.36 -3.15 3.99
N LEU A 136 7.16 -3.80 5.10
CA LEU A 136 6.27 -4.95 5.22
C LEU A 136 4.92 -4.47 5.73
N VAL A 137 3.88 -4.61 4.92
CA VAL A 137 2.53 -4.14 5.21
C VAL A 137 1.61 -5.32 5.44
N ARG A 138 0.84 -5.28 6.52
CA ARG A 138 -0.18 -6.29 6.83
C ARG A 138 -1.58 -5.74 6.62
N ILE A 139 -2.35 -6.43 5.79
CA ILE A 139 -3.71 -6.07 5.39
C ILE A 139 -4.73 -6.84 6.24
N LYS A 140 -5.85 -6.19 6.57
CA LYS A 140 -6.99 -6.81 7.28
C LYS A 140 -7.65 -7.88 6.42
N ASN A 141 -8.31 -8.84 7.06
CA ASN A 141 -9.21 -9.75 6.36
C ASN A 141 -10.48 -9.00 5.94
N LYS A 142 -10.91 -9.25 4.73
CA LYS A 142 -12.26 -8.92 4.31
C LYS A 142 -13.21 -9.88 5.03
N ASN A 143 -13.88 -9.40 6.09
CA ASN A 143 -14.85 -10.20 6.81
C ASN A 143 -16.05 -10.52 5.89
N LYS A 144 -16.55 -11.76 5.94
CA LYS A 144 -17.75 -12.19 5.19
C LYS A 144 -19.03 -11.39 5.54
N SER A 145 -19.02 -10.68 6.68
CA SER A 145 -20.16 -9.92 7.20
C SER A 145 -20.42 -8.57 6.50
N GLN A 146 -19.65 -8.19 5.47
CA GLN A 146 -19.92 -6.98 4.67
C GLN A 146 -20.56 -7.29 3.31
N LEU A 147 -21.06 -8.50 3.11
CA LEU A 147 -21.74 -8.95 1.89
C LEU A 147 -23.28 -8.96 2.04
N LEU A 148 -23.78 -8.21 3.00
CA LEU A 148 -25.22 -7.95 3.13
C LEU A 148 -25.56 -6.51 2.85
#